data_ab38f14b372c0f7a9693bab125ca2ca3
#
_entry.id   ab38f14b372c0f7a9693bab125ca2ca3
#
_cell.length_a   1.000
_cell.length_b   1.000
_cell.length_c   1.000
_cell.angle_alpha   90.00
_cell.angle_beta   90.00
_cell.angle_gamma   90.00
#
_symmetry.space_group_name_H-M   'P 1'
#
loop_
_entity.id
_entity.type
_entity.pdbx_description
1 polymer ?
#
loop_
_entity_poly.entity_id
_entity_poly.type
_entity_poly.pdbx_seq_one_letter_code
_entity_poly.pdbx_strand_id
1 'polypeptide(L)'
;MQQTNRSRHRHITSFQVISLGFLSVILLGSLLLMLPIATKSGQCTSFLDALFTATSAVCVTGLIINDTATYWSLFGQGVILLLIQIGGMGIITIAIAIATVSGRKIGLMQRSTMQEAISAPTVGGIVRRTQFIIRTTILIEIIGAALLAPVFCRDFGFWKGIWYSLFHSISAFCNAGFDLIGIRTPFSSLTSYSVQPIVNLVIMVLIVAGGIGFLTWEDIKNHKWHFKKYRMQSKVIFMVTGLLIFLPALYFFCFEFSNLPLMERVWVSVFQSVTPRTAGFNTADLTSLSEVGQMLIIMLMLIGGSPGSTAGGMKTTTFAVLVSSALSVFRKKEHTHFFGRQIPDGTIRNAATIFLMYIVLFLVGGMVISRTEDIPLMTALFETASAIGTVGLSLGITPKLGLVSHIILICLMFFGRVGGLTLIFATISEKKPNGSKYPQENITVG
;
A
#
# COMPACT_ATOMS: atom_id res chain seq x y z
N MET A 1 -12.82 -56.23 3.17
CA MET A 1 -13.10 -54.83 2.75
C MET A 1 -12.73 -53.92 3.91
N GLN A 2 -11.48 -53.44 3.95
CA GLN A 2 -11.07 -52.43 4.91
C GLN A 2 -11.11 -51.05 4.16
N GLN A 3 -12.13 -50.27 4.48
CA GLN A 3 -12.18 -48.85 4.11
C GLN A 3 -11.11 -48.09 4.92
N THR A 4 -9.99 -47.82 4.30
CA THR A 4 -8.98 -46.89 4.84
C THR A 4 -9.60 -45.50 4.88
N ASN A 5 -9.99 -45.08 6.06
CA ASN A 5 -10.40 -43.72 6.38
C ASN A 5 -9.16 -42.80 6.24
N ARG A 6 -8.85 -42.38 5.02
CA ARG A 6 -7.86 -41.34 4.77
C ARG A 6 -8.47 -40.04 5.27
N SER A 7 -8.14 -39.66 6.50
CA SER A 7 -8.34 -38.32 7.01
C SER A 7 -7.75 -37.35 6.00
N ARG A 8 -8.58 -36.59 5.29
CA ARG A 8 -8.19 -35.46 4.45
C ARG A 8 -7.62 -34.40 5.39
N HIS A 9 -6.33 -34.48 5.70
CA HIS A 9 -5.61 -33.30 6.19
C HIS A 9 -5.75 -32.22 5.10
N ARG A 10 -6.64 -31.26 5.32
CA ARG A 10 -6.71 -30.04 4.52
C ARG A 10 -5.36 -29.34 4.67
N HIS A 11 -4.49 -29.46 3.69
CA HIS A 11 -3.25 -28.70 3.64
C HIS A 11 -3.63 -27.21 3.52
N ILE A 12 -3.24 -26.43 4.53
CA ILE A 12 -3.39 -24.96 4.51
C ILE A 12 -2.55 -24.44 3.34
N THR A 13 -3.15 -23.67 2.44
CA THR A 13 -2.45 -23.09 1.30
C THR A 13 -1.62 -21.87 1.74
N SER A 14 -0.57 -21.52 0.97
CA SER A 14 0.23 -20.32 1.22
C SER A 14 -0.63 -19.05 1.30
N PHE A 15 -1.67 -18.95 0.46
CA PHE A 15 -2.61 -17.82 0.44
C PHE A 15 -3.42 -17.72 1.74
N GLN A 16 -3.85 -18.85 2.29
CA GLN A 16 -4.53 -18.91 3.60
C GLN A 16 -3.59 -18.50 4.73
N VAL A 17 -2.34 -18.95 4.71
CA VAL A 17 -1.33 -18.57 5.71
C VAL A 17 -1.09 -17.05 5.70
N ILE A 18 -0.99 -16.44 4.52
CA ILE A 18 -0.83 -14.98 4.40
C ILE A 18 -2.05 -14.26 4.98
N SER A 19 -3.26 -14.61 4.55
CA SER A 19 -4.49 -13.93 4.97
C SER A 19 -4.75 -14.07 6.48
N LEU A 20 -4.58 -15.27 7.04
CA LEU A 20 -4.71 -15.53 8.48
C LEU A 20 -3.62 -14.79 9.29
N GLY A 21 -2.41 -14.69 8.74
CA GLY A 21 -1.33 -13.92 9.35
C GLY A 21 -1.69 -12.44 9.50
N PHE A 22 -2.19 -11.81 8.43
CA PHE A 22 -2.66 -10.43 8.48
C PHE A 22 -3.79 -10.25 9.50
N LEU A 23 -4.79 -11.12 9.48
CA LEU A 23 -5.91 -11.07 10.43
C LEU A 23 -5.44 -11.21 11.88
N SER A 24 -4.51 -12.14 12.15
CA SER A 24 -3.97 -12.35 13.49
C SER A 24 -3.22 -11.13 14.02
N VAL A 25 -2.39 -10.49 13.18
CA VAL A 25 -1.64 -9.28 13.59
C VAL A 25 -2.59 -8.11 13.80
N ILE A 26 -3.62 -7.95 12.97
CA ILE A 26 -4.65 -6.91 13.15
C ILE A 26 -5.38 -7.10 14.48
N LEU A 27 -5.85 -8.31 14.80
CA LEU A 27 -6.55 -8.60 16.05
C LEU A 27 -5.65 -8.40 17.28
N LEU A 28 -4.40 -8.85 17.23
CA LEU A 28 -3.44 -8.61 18.32
C LEU A 28 -3.15 -7.12 18.49
N GLY A 29 -2.96 -6.39 17.38
CA GLY A 29 -2.76 -4.94 17.40
C GLY A 29 -3.96 -4.20 17.98
N SER A 30 -5.18 -4.59 17.61
CA SER A 30 -6.39 -3.97 18.16
C SER A 30 -6.53 -4.19 19.67
N LEU A 31 -6.21 -5.39 20.17
CA LEU A 31 -6.21 -5.68 21.61
C LEU A 31 -5.18 -4.83 22.37
N LEU A 32 -3.98 -4.63 21.80
CA LEU A 32 -2.97 -3.76 22.41
C LEU A 32 -3.38 -2.28 22.41
N LEU A 33 -4.05 -1.81 21.36
CA LEU A 33 -4.53 -0.43 21.25
C LEU A 33 -5.77 -0.15 22.14
N MET A 34 -6.51 -1.17 22.55
CA MET A 34 -7.60 -1.04 23.53
C MET A 34 -7.11 -0.79 24.95
N LEU A 35 -5.86 -1.07 25.27
CA LEU A 35 -5.33 -0.91 26.62
C LEU A 35 -5.34 0.57 27.05
N PRO A 36 -5.69 0.90 28.31
CA PRO A 36 -5.70 2.28 28.80
C PRO A 36 -4.35 3.00 28.62
N ILE A 37 -3.25 2.26 28.74
CA ILE A 37 -1.89 2.79 28.54
C ILE A 37 -1.62 3.27 27.11
N ALA A 38 -2.41 2.80 26.12
CA ALA A 38 -2.24 3.18 24.73
C ALA A 38 -2.77 4.59 24.43
N THR A 39 -3.65 5.14 25.25
CA THR A 39 -4.23 6.47 25.08
C THR A 39 -3.58 7.49 26.02
N LYS A 40 -3.57 8.77 25.63
CA LYS A 40 -3.11 9.85 26.50
C LYS A 40 -4.08 10.15 27.66
N SER A 41 -5.37 9.89 27.45
CA SER A 41 -6.41 10.07 28.47
C SER A 41 -6.43 8.97 29.53
N GLY A 42 -5.73 7.84 29.31
CA GLY A 42 -5.79 6.67 30.17
C GLY A 42 -7.11 5.89 30.10
N GLN A 43 -7.96 6.19 29.13
CA GLN A 43 -9.23 5.50 28.91
C GLN A 43 -9.08 4.40 27.84
N CYS A 44 -9.88 3.33 27.95
CA CYS A 44 -9.93 2.27 26.94
C CYS A 44 -10.54 2.80 25.64
N THR A 45 -9.89 2.51 24.53
CA THR A 45 -10.43 2.78 23.19
C THR A 45 -11.52 1.76 22.86
N SER A 46 -12.56 2.17 22.10
CA SER A 46 -13.57 1.24 21.61
C SER A 46 -12.94 0.15 20.73
N PHE A 47 -13.51 -1.06 20.74
CA PHE A 47 -12.98 -2.15 19.91
C PHE A 47 -12.97 -1.77 18.42
N LEU A 48 -14.00 -1.09 17.94
CA LEU A 48 -14.10 -0.69 16.53
C LEU A 48 -12.99 0.30 16.15
N ASP A 49 -12.74 1.33 16.97
CA ASP A 49 -11.70 2.34 16.68
C ASP A 49 -10.31 1.71 16.74
N ALA A 50 -10.08 0.84 17.72
CA ALA A 50 -8.84 0.10 17.84
C ALA A 50 -8.63 -0.86 16.65
N LEU A 51 -9.69 -1.56 16.20
CA LEU A 51 -9.66 -2.45 15.05
C LEU A 51 -9.42 -1.68 13.75
N PHE A 52 -10.07 -0.53 13.57
CA PHE A 52 -9.88 0.34 12.42
C PHE A 52 -8.43 0.83 12.35
N THR A 53 -7.91 1.36 13.47
CA THR A 53 -6.53 1.87 13.55
C THR A 53 -5.51 0.76 13.33
N ALA A 54 -5.71 -0.41 13.95
CA ALA A 54 -4.83 -1.58 13.75
C ALA A 54 -4.88 -2.08 12.29
N THR A 55 -6.07 -2.13 11.68
CA THR A 55 -6.22 -2.52 10.26
C THR A 55 -5.52 -1.51 9.36
N SER A 56 -5.73 -0.21 9.58
CA SER A 56 -5.09 0.85 8.82
C SER A 56 -3.56 0.80 8.94
N ALA A 57 -3.03 0.56 10.14
CA ALA A 57 -1.59 0.44 10.38
C ALA A 57 -0.99 -0.81 9.73
N VAL A 58 -1.59 -2.00 9.89
CA VAL A 58 -1.09 -3.27 9.31
C VAL A 58 -1.28 -3.30 7.81
N CYS A 59 -2.40 -2.77 7.29
CA CYS A 59 -2.63 -2.65 5.85
C CYS A 59 -1.85 -1.48 5.23
N VAL A 60 -1.17 -0.68 6.07
CA VAL A 60 -0.34 0.46 5.63
C VAL A 60 -1.19 1.45 4.83
N THR A 61 -2.36 1.79 5.36
CA THR A 61 -3.33 2.66 4.68
C THR A 61 -3.20 4.11 5.12
N GLY A 62 -3.22 4.39 6.44
CA GLY A 62 -3.14 5.75 6.97
C GLY A 62 -4.48 6.46 7.20
N LEU A 63 -5.61 5.83 6.91
CA LEU A 63 -6.91 6.34 7.36
C LEU A 63 -7.00 6.24 8.87
N ILE A 64 -7.46 7.30 9.53
CA ILE A 64 -7.52 7.42 10.99
C ILE A 64 -8.88 7.93 11.46
N ILE A 65 -9.40 7.35 12.54
CA ILE A 65 -10.57 7.86 13.26
C ILE A 65 -10.12 8.88 14.29
N ASN A 66 -9.05 8.56 15.01
CA ASN A 66 -8.47 9.42 16.04
C ASN A 66 -7.10 9.92 15.59
N ASP A 67 -6.82 11.21 15.76
CA ASP A 67 -5.53 11.81 15.43
C ASP A 67 -4.39 11.12 16.17
N THR A 68 -3.35 10.68 15.42
CA THR A 68 -2.28 9.85 15.98
C THR A 68 -1.43 10.60 17.00
N ALA A 69 -1.23 11.88 16.80
CA ALA A 69 -0.38 12.70 17.66
C ALA A 69 -1.07 13.09 18.98
N THR A 70 -2.37 13.36 18.94
CA THR A 70 -3.10 13.91 20.08
C THR A 70 -3.79 12.86 20.94
N TYR A 71 -4.26 11.77 20.34
CA TYR A 71 -5.01 10.72 21.01
C TYR A 71 -4.10 9.63 21.62
N TRP A 72 -3.15 9.10 20.86
CA TRP A 72 -2.32 7.98 21.29
C TRP A 72 -1.14 8.41 22.16
N SER A 73 -0.89 7.67 23.23
CA SER A 73 0.29 7.80 24.07
C SER A 73 1.57 7.36 23.32
N LEU A 74 2.74 7.56 23.91
CA LEU A 74 4.00 7.06 23.33
C LEU A 74 3.96 5.53 23.13
N PHE A 75 3.33 4.79 24.05
CA PHE A 75 3.11 3.35 23.90
C PHE A 75 2.19 3.05 22.70
N GLY A 76 1.04 3.72 22.59
CA GLY A 76 0.12 3.55 21.46
C GLY A 76 0.76 3.89 20.12
N GLN A 77 1.53 4.99 20.04
CA GLN A 77 2.31 5.37 18.86
C GLN A 77 3.36 4.30 18.52
N GLY A 78 4.03 3.71 19.52
CA GLY A 78 4.97 2.62 19.34
C GLY A 78 4.32 1.34 18.80
N VAL A 79 3.13 0.99 19.30
CA VAL A 79 2.34 -0.13 18.77
C VAL A 79 1.96 0.13 17.31
N ILE A 80 1.43 1.31 16.98
CA ILE A 80 1.08 1.70 15.60
C ILE A 80 2.31 1.60 14.69
N LEU A 81 3.46 2.13 15.11
CA LEU A 81 4.70 2.08 14.34
C LEU A 81 5.17 0.63 14.08
N LEU A 82 5.05 -0.24 15.09
CA LEU A 82 5.39 -1.65 14.97
C LEU A 82 4.43 -2.37 14.01
N LEU A 83 3.13 -2.08 14.06
CA LEU A 83 2.13 -2.62 13.13
C LEU A 83 2.40 -2.16 11.69
N ILE A 84 2.77 -0.89 11.48
CA ILE A 84 3.19 -0.35 10.18
C ILE A 84 4.41 -1.10 9.65
N GLN A 85 5.41 -1.32 10.48
CA GLN A 85 6.64 -2.04 10.08
C GLN A 85 6.36 -3.49 9.70
N ILE A 86 5.53 -4.20 10.49
CA ILE A 86 5.11 -5.58 10.20
C ILE A 86 4.30 -5.62 8.90
N GLY A 87 3.37 -4.72 8.75
CA GLY A 87 2.54 -4.63 7.56
C GLY A 87 3.32 -4.26 6.31
N GLY A 88 4.17 -3.23 6.37
CA GLY A 88 4.95 -2.71 5.25
C GLY A 88 5.95 -3.71 4.68
N MET A 89 6.77 -4.33 5.52
CA MET A 89 7.69 -5.39 5.09
C MET A 89 6.99 -6.70 4.71
N GLY A 90 5.74 -6.87 5.13
CA GLY A 90 4.98 -8.10 4.97
C GLY A 90 5.24 -9.10 6.11
N ILE A 91 4.15 -9.65 6.64
CA ILE A 91 4.16 -10.52 7.83
C ILE A 91 5.08 -11.72 7.66
N ILE A 92 5.06 -12.35 6.48
CA ILE A 92 5.89 -13.52 6.17
C ILE A 92 7.38 -13.17 6.20
N THR A 93 7.75 -11.99 5.69
CA THR A 93 9.15 -11.50 5.71
C THR A 93 9.66 -11.39 7.15
N ILE A 94 8.84 -10.82 8.03
CA ILE A 94 9.19 -10.66 9.46
C ILE A 94 9.23 -12.01 10.18
N ALA A 95 8.23 -12.88 9.96
CA ALA A 95 8.20 -14.21 10.58
C ALA A 95 9.47 -15.01 10.25
N ILE A 96 9.97 -14.90 9.03
CA ILE A 96 11.20 -15.56 8.60
C ILE A 96 12.46 -14.85 9.11
N ALA A 97 12.43 -13.52 9.24
CA ALA A 97 13.51 -12.81 9.91
C ALA A 97 13.72 -13.35 11.33
N ILE A 98 12.62 -13.46 12.09
CA ILE A 98 12.64 -14.00 13.45
C ILE A 98 13.13 -15.46 13.45
N ALA A 99 12.60 -16.31 12.54
CA ALA A 99 13.05 -17.70 12.43
C ALA A 99 14.54 -17.81 12.10
N THR A 100 15.06 -16.94 11.22
CA THR A 100 16.48 -16.92 10.82
C THR A 100 17.38 -16.49 11.99
N VAL A 101 16.98 -15.43 12.72
CA VAL A 101 17.72 -14.97 13.91
C VAL A 101 17.71 -16.03 15.01
N SER A 102 16.58 -16.76 15.18
CA SER A 102 16.45 -17.87 16.13
C SER A 102 17.17 -19.16 15.69
N GLY A 103 17.89 -19.17 14.57
CA GLY A 103 18.62 -20.34 14.05
C GLY A 103 17.75 -21.49 13.56
N ARG A 104 16.44 -21.30 13.39
CA ARG A 104 15.53 -22.35 12.92
C ARG A 104 15.70 -22.62 11.42
N LYS A 105 15.66 -23.90 11.03
CA LYS A 105 15.69 -24.30 9.62
C LYS A 105 14.33 -23.96 8.95
N ILE A 106 14.39 -23.25 7.82
CA ILE A 106 13.22 -22.85 7.05
C ILE A 106 12.86 -23.97 6.08
N GLY A 107 11.67 -24.56 6.25
CA GLY A 107 11.14 -25.64 5.40
C GLY A 107 10.74 -25.17 4.00
N LEU A 108 10.49 -26.12 3.08
CA LEU A 108 10.11 -25.82 1.68
C LEU A 108 8.79 -25.06 1.59
N MET A 109 7.78 -25.42 2.37
CA MET A 109 6.49 -24.74 2.39
C MET A 109 6.64 -23.27 2.81
N GLN A 110 7.42 -22.98 3.84
CA GLN A 110 7.70 -21.62 4.27
C GLN A 110 8.41 -20.80 3.16
N ARG A 111 9.34 -21.43 2.43
CA ARG A 111 10.03 -20.79 1.30
C ARG A 111 9.06 -20.49 0.14
N SER A 112 8.11 -21.39 -0.16
CA SER A 112 7.07 -21.17 -1.17
C SER A 112 6.16 -20.01 -0.77
N THR A 113 5.70 -19.99 0.47
CA THR A 113 4.88 -18.87 1.00
C THR A 113 5.62 -17.53 0.93
N MET A 114 6.95 -17.53 1.20
CA MET A 114 7.78 -16.34 1.00
C MET A 114 7.85 -15.88 -0.44
N GLN A 115 8.06 -16.83 -1.37
CA GLN A 115 8.12 -16.53 -2.79
C GLN A 115 6.86 -15.79 -3.23
N GLU A 116 5.69 -16.28 -2.81
CA GLU A 116 4.41 -15.65 -3.10
C GLU A 116 4.29 -14.27 -2.44
N ALA A 117 4.62 -14.15 -1.15
CA ALA A 117 4.51 -12.91 -0.40
C ALA A 117 5.35 -11.76 -0.97
N ILE A 118 6.58 -12.03 -1.44
CA ILE A 118 7.45 -11.00 -2.04
C ILE A 118 7.42 -11.00 -3.58
N SER A 119 6.51 -11.79 -4.19
CA SER A 119 6.38 -11.92 -5.65
C SER A 119 7.70 -12.30 -6.34
N ALA A 120 8.50 -13.17 -5.71
CA ALA A 120 9.79 -13.59 -6.25
C ALA A 120 9.62 -14.63 -7.37
N PRO A 121 10.43 -14.60 -8.45
CA PRO A 121 10.31 -15.52 -9.58
C PRO A 121 10.70 -16.96 -9.22
N THR A 122 11.52 -17.17 -8.20
CA THR A 122 12.04 -18.50 -7.83
C THR A 122 12.15 -18.66 -6.31
N VAL A 123 11.97 -19.89 -5.80
CA VAL A 123 12.16 -20.26 -4.40
C VAL A 123 13.64 -20.20 -3.99
N GLY A 124 14.55 -20.43 -4.97
CA GLY A 124 15.98 -20.42 -4.73
C GLY A 124 16.50 -19.07 -4.24
N GLY A 125 17.32 -19.08 -3.18
CA GLY A 125 17.94 -17.87 -2.61
C GLY A 125 16.98 -16.94 -1.86
N ILE A 126 15.74 -17.35 -1.60
CA ILE A 126 14.69 -16.52 -0.99
C ILE A 126 15.10 -15.98 0.38
N VAL A 127 15.77 -16.77 1.20
CA VAL A 127 16.25 -16.35 2.54
C VAL A 127 17.28 -15.23 2.43
N ARG A 128 18.22 -15.32 1.47
CA ARG A 128 19.22 -14.27 1.22
C ARG A 128 18.55 -12.97 0.74
N ARG A 129 17.52 -13.09 -0.12
CA ARG A 129 16.73 -11.92 -0.56
C ARG A 129 16.00 -11.27 0.61
N THR A 130 15.39 -12.05 1.50
CA THR A 130 14.74 -11.50 2.70
C THR A 130 15.70 -10.76 3.60
N GLN A 131 16.89 -11.31 3.85
CA GLN A 131 17.92 -10.61 4.62
C GLN A 131 18.35 -9.30 3.93
N PHE A 132 18.46 -9.29 2.61
CA PHE A 132 18.71 -8.08 1.82
C PHE A 132 17.58 -7.05 1.99
N ILE A 133 16.31 -7.46 1.89
CA ILE A 133 15.14 -6.60 2.09
C ILE A 133 15.21 -5.93 3.45
N ILE A 134 15.35 -6.71 4.53
CA ILE A 134 15.36 -6.18 5.90
C ILE A 134 16.51 -5.18 6.12
N ARG A 135 17.74 -5.54 5.71
CA ARG A 135 18.90 -4.66 5.86
C ARG A 135 18.74 -3.35 5.08
N THR A 136 18.23 -3.44 3.86
CA THR A 136 18.02 -2.26 3.00
C THR A 136 16.93 -1.36 3.55
N THR A 137 15.82 -1.95 4.03
CA THR A 137 14.72 -1.21 4.67
C THR A 137 15.22 -0.43 5.88
N ILE A 138 15.85 -1.11 6.86
CA ILE A 138 16.36 -0.47 8.08
C ILE A 138 17.36 0.64 7.73
N LEU A 139 18.25 0.39 6.77
CA LEU A 139 19.25 1.40 6.36
C LEU A 139 18.59 2.65 5.79
N ILE A 140 17.61 2.50 4.89
CA ILE A 140 16.90 3.63 4.27
C ILE A 140 16.08 4.38 5.32
N GLU A 141 15.42 3.67 6.23
CA GLU A 141 14.65 4.28 7.33
C GLU A 141 15.54 5.08 8.28
N ILE A 142 16.71 4.56 8.64
CA ILE A 142 17.69 5.29 9.48
C ILE A 142 18.21 6.54 8.76
N ILE A 143 18.54 6.43 7.47
CA ILE A 143 19.00 7.58 6.67
C ILE A 143 17.88 8.63 6.58
N GLY A 144 16.65 8.22 6.30
CA GLY A 144 15.50 9.12 6.25
C GLY A 144 15.26 9.84 7.59
N ALA A 145 15.31 9.11 8.71
CA ALA A 145 15.20 9.68 10.05
C ALA A 145 16.32 10.68 10.34
N ALA A 146 17.57 10.37 9.98
CA ALA A 146 18.70 11.25 10.16
C ALA A 146 18.59 12.55 9.34
N LEU A 147 18.01 12.49 8.13
CA LEU A 147 17.79 13.66 7.28
C LEU A 147 16.61 14.52 7.78
N LEU A 148 15.58 13.94 8.41
CA LEU A 148 14.45 14.66 9.00
C LEU A 148 14.80 15.25 10.37
N ALA A 149 15.71 14.64 11.12
CA ALA A 149 16.04 15.02 12.49
C ALA A 149 16.44 16.50 12.67
N PRO A 150 17.24 17.15 11.81
CA PRO A 150 17.59 18.56 11.98
C PRO A 150 16.39 19.49 11.98
N VAL A 151 15.34 19.19 11.19
CA VAL A 151 14.12 19.99 11.12
C VAL A 151 13.23 19.72 12.33
N PHE A 152 12.94 18.47 12.62
CA PHE A 152 12.02 18.13 13.71
C PHE A 152 12.62 18.36 15.10
N CYS A 153 13.94 18.18 15.29
CA CYS A 153 14.59 18.51 16.57
C CYS A 153 14.58 20.03 16.84
N ARG A 154 14.71 20.86 15.80
CA ARG A 154 14.58 22.30 15.92
C ARG A 154 13.16 22.71 16.34
N ASP A 155 12.13 22.06 15.77
CA ASP A 155 10.74 22.45 15.94
C ASP A 155 10.09 21.88 17.21
N PHE A 156 10.49 20.69 17.65
CA PHE A 156 9.86 19.94 18.77
C PHE A 156 10.81 19.62 19.93
N GLY A 157 12.07 20.05 19.85
CA GLY A 157 13.10 19.69 20.81
C GLY A 157 13.75 18.33 20.52
N PHE A 158 14.91 18.06 21.12
CA PHE A 158 15.78 16.96 20.74
C PHE A 158 15.09 15.58 20.81
N TRP A 159 14.54 15.19 21.98
CA TRP A 159 13.97 13.84 22.16
C TRP A 159 12.70 13.60 21.36
N LYS A 160 11.78 14.58 21.34
CA LYS A 160 10.57 14.49 20.52
C LYS A 160 10.90 14.53 19.03
N GLY A 161 11.85 15.38 18.64
CA GLY A 161 12.28 15.50 17.26
C GLY A 161 12.88 14.21 16.70
N ILE A 162 13.70 13.49 17.49
CA ILE A 162 14.21 12.16 17.11
C ILE A 162 13.08 11.16 16.93
N TRP A 163 12.12 11.10 17.87
CA TRP A 163 10.97 10.20 17.78
C TRP A 163 10.12 10.49 16.53
N TYR A 164 9.86 11.77 16.26
CA TYR A 164 9.10 12.19 15.09
C TYR A 164 9.82 11.87 13.79
N SER A 165 11.12 12.08 13.74
CA SER A 165 11.94 11.75 12.58
C SER A 165 11.92 10.26 12.28
N LEU A 166 12.05 9.42 13.31
CA LEU A 166 11.99 7.96 13.17
C LEU A 166 10.60 7.51 12.73
N PHE A 167 9.56 8.03 13.38
CA PHE A 167 8.16 7.69 13.06
C PHE A 167 7.80 8.03 11.61
N HIS A 168 8.09 9.27 11.18
CA HIS A 168 7.79 9.71 9.82
C HIS A 168 8.64 8.99 8.77
N SER A 169 9.90 8.68 9.06
CA SER A 169 10.75 7.94 8.13
C SER A 169 10.22 6.53 7.89
N ILE A 170 9.85 5.80 8.95
CA ILE A 170 9.28 4.45 8.85
C ILE A 170 7.91 4.53 8.16
N SER A 171 7.04 5.45 8.59
CA SER A 171 5.71 5.61 8.01
C SER A 171 5.79 5.95 6.51
N ALA A 172 6.71 6.80 6.09
CA ALA A 172 6.90 7.18 4.69
C ALA A 172 7.48 6.05 3.85
N PHE A 173 8.53 5.36 4.33
CA PHE A 173 9.11 4.23 3.60
C PHE A 173 8.14 3.05 3.49
N CYS A 174 7.39 2.78 4.55
CA CYS A 174 6.33 1.77 4.52
C CYS A 174 5.09 2.21 3.74
N ASN A 175 5.00 3.45 3.29
CA ASN A 175 3.82 4.02 2.62
C ASN A 175 2.57 3.98 3.51
N ALA A 176 2.68 4.34 4.79
CA ALA A 176 1.61 4.16 5.76
C ALA A 176 0.77 5.42 6.05
N GLY A 177 1.31 6.62 5.79
CA GLY A 177 0.57 7.88 5.92
C GLY A 177 0.26 8.34 7.33
N PHE A 178 0.65 7.60 8.36
CA PHE A 178 0.52 8.04 9.75
C PHE A 178 1.56 9.12 10.06
N ASP A 179 1.12 10.20 10.72
CA ASP A 179 1.97 11.30 11.14
C ASP A 179 1.76 11.69 12.61
N LEU A 180 2.68 12.48 13.15
CA LEU A 180 2.63 13.00 14.51
C LEU A 180 2.57 14.54 14.54
N ILE A 181 2.25 15.20 13.43
CA ILE A 181 2.19 16.66 13.33
C ILE A 181 0.87 17.23 13.85
N GLY A 182 -0.14 16.40 14.02
CA GLY A 182 -1.45 16.77 14.58
C GLY A 182 -1.41 17.54 15.93
N ILE A 183 -0.25 17.59 16.61
CA ILE A 183 -0.05 18.48 17.76
C ILE A 183 -0.23 19.96 17.39
N ARG A 184 0.10 20.38 16.19
CA ARG A 184 -0.10 21.77 15.72
C ARG A 184 -1.57 22.01 15.37
N THR A 185 -2.11 21.16 14.52
CA THR A 185 -3.51 21.19 14.10
C THR A 185 -3.94 19.74 13.89
N PRO A 186 -4.95 19.22 14.61
CA PRO A 186 -5.40 17.84 14.45
C PRO A 186 -5.77 17.52 12.99
N PHE A 187 -5.41 16.33 12.51
CA PHE A 187 -5.66 15.84 11.14
C PHE A 187 -5.02 16.67 10.02
N SER A 188 -4.04 17.54 10.30
CA SER A 188 -3.43 18.42 9.29
C SER A 188 -2.32 17.75 8.47
N SER A 189 -1.85 16.57 8.88
CA SER A 189 -0.70 15.90 8.27
C SER A 189 0.52 16.85 8.13
N LEU A 190 1.16 16.92 6.98
CA LEU A 190 2.36 17.73 6.71
C LEU A 190 2.05 19.12 6.11
N THR A 191 0.82 19.63 6.20
CA THR A 191 0.46 20.93 5.61
C THR A 191 1.31 22.10 6.14
N SER A 192 1.70 22.05 7.41
CA SER A 192 2.60 23.03 8.02
C SER A 192 4.04 23.00 7.47
N TYR A 193 4.39 22.02 6.67
CA TYR A 193 5.69 21.83 6.02
C TYR A 193 5.62 21.93 4.49
N SER A 194 4.53 22.47 3.92
CA SER A 194 4.34 22.60 2.46
C SER A 194 5.51 23.26 1.74
N VAL A 195 6.12 24.27 2.36
CA VAL A 195 7.28 25.02 1.82
C VAL A 195 8.64 24.51 2.30
N GLN A 196 8.70 23.46 3.15
CA GLN A 196 9.96 22.99 3.72
C GLN A 196 10.64 21.95 2.80
N PRO A 197 11.73 22.32 2.06
CA PRO A 197 12.28 21.47 1.01
C PRO A 197 12.80 20.13 1.52
N ILE A 198 13.46 20.10 2.69
CA ILE A 198 14.05 18.89 3.26
C ILE A 198 12.97 17.88 3.60
N VAL A 199 11.89 18.30 4.29
CA VAL A 199 10.80 17.40 4.68
C VAL A 199 10.11 16.86 3.43
N ASN A 200 9.73 17.73 2.50
CA ASN A 200 9.07 17.32 1.25
C ASN A 200 9.92 16.34 0.45
N LEU A 201 11.21 16.66 0.21
CA LEU A 201 12.10 15.83 -0.60
C LEU A 201 12.32 14.45 0.06
N VAL A 202 12.65 14.42 1.37
CA VAL A 202 12.95 13.19 2.08
C VAL A 202 11.73 12.28 2.13
N ILE A 203 10.54 12.81 2.47
CA ILE A 203 9.30 12.03 2.50
C ILE A 203 8.96 11.49 1.11
N MET A 204 9.00 12.31 0.05
CA MET A 204 8.73 11.84 -1.32
C MET A 204 9.72 10.76 -1.77
N VAL A 205 11.01 10.91 -1.47
CA VAL A 205 12.03 9.90 -1.81
C VAL A 205 11.77 8.60 -1.06
N LEU A 206 11.42 8.65 0.22
CA LEU A 206 11.09 7.47 1.03
C LEU A 206 9.85 6.75 0.46
N ILE A 207 8.80 7.49 0.12
CA ILE A 207 7.57 6.95 -0.50
C ILE A 207 7.90 6.22 -1.81
N VAL A 208 8.63 6.86 -2.71
CA VAL A 208 9.01 6.27 -3.99
C VAL A 208 9.91 5.05 -3.77
N ALA A 209 10.88 5.16 -2.87
CA ALA A 209 11.79 4.08 -2.51
C ALA A 209 11.03 2.84 -2.01
N GLY A 210 10.11 3.00 -1.07
CA GLY A 210 9.26 1.92 -0.57
C GLY A 210 8.37 1.33 -1.67
N GLY A 211 7.82 2.18 -2.54
CA GLY A 211 6.83 1.82 -3.57
C GLY A 211 7.37 1.15 -4.83
N ILE A 212 8.67 1.23 -5.16
CA ILE A 212 9.24 0.65 -6.40
C ILE A 212 9.48 -0.86 -6.34
N GLY A 213 9.43 -1.45 -5.15
CA GLY A 213 9.56 -2.90 -4.95
C GLY A 213 10.99 -3.42 -4.73
N PHE A 214 11.09 -4.43 -3.88
CA PHE A 214 12.38 -4.97 -3.42
C PHE A 214 13.19 -5.67 -4.52
N LEU A 215 12.52 -6.26 -5.53
CA LEU A 215 13.19 -6.85 -6.68
C LEU A 215 13.84 -5.78 -7.58
N THR A 216 13.25 -4.58 -7.64
CA THR A 216 13.85 -3.44 -8.34
C THR A 216 15.10 -2.95 -7.61
N TRP A 217 15.09 -2.94 -6.26
CA TRP A 217 16.27 -2.68 -5.46
C TRP A 217 17.40 -3.70 -5.70
N GLU A 218 17.06 -4.98 -5.87
CA GLU A 218 18.03 -6.02 -6.25
C GLU A 218 18.67 -5.71 -7.59
N ASP A 219 17.90 -5.27 -8.58
CA ASP A 219 18.41 -4.87 -9.91
C ASP A 219 19.31 -3.61 -9.82
N ILE A 220 18.93 -2.60 -9.05
CA ILE A 220 19.75 -1.40 -8.80
C ILE A 220 21.09 -1.81 -8.19
N LYS A 221 21.09 -2.66 -7.17
CA LYS A 221 22.30 -3.14 -6.50
C LYS A 221 23.21 -3.90 -7.47
N ASN A 222 22.64 -4.80 -8.27
CA ASN A 222 23.43 -5.72 -9.10
C ASN A 222 23.94 -5.06 -10.39
N HIS A 223 23.15 -4.13 -10.97
CA HIS A 223 23.45 -3.55 -12.29
C HIS A 223 23.77 -2.06 -12.24
N LYS A 224 23.63 -1.40 -11.07
CA LYS A 224 23.90 0.05 -10.86
C LYS A 224 23.27 0.88 -11.99
N TRP A 225 24.08 1.64 -12.74
CA TRP A 225 23.66 2.54 -13.83
C TRP A 225 23.37 1.82 -15.17
N HIS A 226 23.56 0.50 -15.26
CA HIS A 226 23.35 -0.24 -16.50
C HIS A 226 21.89 -0.62 -16.71
N PHE A 227 21.01 0.36 -16.98
CA PHE A 227 19.57 0.19 -17.14
C PHE A 227 19.19 -0.88 -18.19
N LYS A 228 20.01 -1.06 -19.25
CA LYS A 228 19.78 -2.09 -20.27
C LYS A 228 19.77 -3.52 -19.69
N LYS A 229 20.54 -3.78 -18.61
CA LYS A 229 20.65 -5.10 -17.95
C LYS A 229 19.53 -5.38 -16.95
N TYR A 230 18.68 -4.38 -16.62
CA TYR A 230 17.57 -4.55 -15.67
C TYR A 230 16.54 -5.52 -16.22
N ARG A 231 15.85 -6.22 -15.32
CA ARG A 231 14.69 -7.05 -15.66
C ARG A 231 13.62 -6.20 -16.35
N MET A 232 12.86 -6.82 -17.28
CA MET A 232 11.73 -6.15 -17.94
C MET A 232 10.78 -5.48 -16.92
N GLN A 233 10.44 -6.20 -15.86
CA GLN A 233 9.56 -5.70 -14.80
C GLN A 233 10.09 -4.40 -14.16
N SER A 234 11.37 -4.33 -13.82
CA SER A 234 11.98 -3.13 -13.22
C SER A 234 11.96 -1.94 -14.19
N LYS A 235 12.19 -2.18 -15.49
CA LYS A 235 12.08 -1.14 -16.53
C LYS A 235 10.66 -0.58 -16.65
N VAL A 236 9.65 -1.47 -16.65
CA VAL A 236 8.23 -1.08 -16.65
C VAL A 236 7.89 -0.26 -15.40
N ILE A 237 8.36 -0.70 -14.23
CA ILE A 237 8.13 0.01 -12.95
C ILE A 237 8.68 1.42 -13.00
N PHE A 238 9.93 1.63 -13.45
CA PHE A 238 10.52 2.96 -13.54
C PHE A 238 9.78 3.86 -14.52
N MET A 239 9.44 3.31 -15.71
CA MET A 239 8.72 4.08 -16.73
C MET A 239 7.34 4.52 -16.24
N VAL A 240 6.55 3.58 -15.70
CA VAL A 240 5.18 3.87 -15.23
C VAL A 240 5.22 4.78 -13.99
N THR A 241 6.15 4.54 -13.05
CA THR A 241 6.32 5.39 -11.88
C THR A 241 6.64 6.83 -12.27
N GLY A 242 7.60 7.02 -13.19
CA GLY A 242 7.95 8.35 -13.67
C GLY A 242 6.78 9.06 -14.36
N LEU A 243 6.01 8.33 -15.18
CA LEU A 243 4.86 8.86 -15.88
C LEU A 243 3.73 9.25 -14.93
N LEU A 244 3.42 8.40 -13.93
CA LEU A 244 2.39 8.66 -12.92
C LEU A 244 2.79 9.75 -11.91
N ILE A 245 4.06 10.13 -11.82
CA ILE A 245 4.49 11.30 -11.04
C ILE A 245 4.48 12.54 -11.91
N PHE A 246 5.08 12.48 -13.09
CA PHE A 246 5.31 13.67 -13.91
C PHE A 246 4.01 14.27 -14.48
N LEU A 247 3.13 13.45 -15.07
CA LEU A 247 1.91 13.97 -15.70
C LEU A 247 0.93 14.59 -14.71
N PRO A 248 0.61 13.95 -13.56
CA PRO A 248 -0.25 14.59 -12.57
C PRO A 248 0.41 15.82 -11.91
N ALA A 249 1.72 15.79 -11.66
CA ALA A 249 2.43 16.96 -11.13
C ALA A 249 2.31 18.15 -12.05
N LEU A 250 2.41 17.94 -13.36
CA LEU A 250 2.21 19.00 -14.35
C LEU A 250 0.79 19.54 -14.32
N TYR A 251 -0.21 18.66 -14.21
CA TYR A 251 -1.62 19.07 -14.10
C TYR A 251 -1.85 19.91 -12.83
N PHE A 252 -1.44 19.42 -11.67
CA PHE A 252 -1.57 20.14 -10.39
C PHE A 252 -0.85 21.48 -10.44
N PHE A 253 0.34 21.52 -11.02
CA PHE A 253 1.10 22.74 -11.18
C PHE A 253 0.38 23.75 -12.09
N CYS A 254 -0.18 23.35 -13.20
CA CYS A 254 -0.80 24.27 -14.14
C CYS A 254 -2.18 24.75 -13.71
N PHE A 255 -2.99 23.87 -13.10
CA PHE A 255 -4.43 24.13 -12.92
C PHE A 255 -4.84 24.28 -11.46
N GLU A 256 -4.43 23.37 -10.56
CA GLU A 256 -4.94 23.36 -9.19
C GLU A 256 -4.24 24.38 -8.27
N PHE A 257 -2.92 24.44 -8.34
CA PHE A 257 -2.11 25.30 -7.45
C PHE A 257 -1.58 26.56 -8.12
N SER A 258 -2.26 27.04 -9.17
CA SER A 258 -1.85 28.21 -9.94
C SER A 258 -1.74 29.50 -9.09
N ASN A 259 -2.49 29.60 -8.02
CA ASN A 259 -2.54 30.76 -7.12
C ASN A 259 -1.42 30.80 -6.07
N LEU A 260 -0.65 29.70 -5.91
CA LEU A 260 0.44 29.63 -4.94
C LEU A 260 1.73 30.25 -5.47
N PRO A 261 2.61 30.76 -4.58
CA PRO A 261 3.97 31.18 -4.94
C PRO A 261 4.74 30.05 -5.65
N LEU A 262 5.60 30.38 -6.62
CA LEU A 262 6.26 29.43 -7.50
C LEU A 262 6.93 28.26 -6.76
N MET A 263 7.68 28.52 -5.70
CA MET A 263 8.39 27.50 -4.94
C MET A 263 7.42 26.55 -4.20
N GLU A 264 6.40 27.08 -3.54
CA GLU A 264 5.37 26.31 -2.88
C GLU A 264 4.57 25.48 -3.89
N ARG A 265 4.18 26.11 -4.99
CA ARG A 265 3.47 25.48 -6.11
C ARG A 265 4.21 24.26 -6.65
N VAL A 266 5.53 24.33 -6.83
CA VAL A 266 6.35 23.18 -7.27
C VAL A 266 6.31 22.05 -6.24
N TRP A 267 6.60 22.34 -4.96
CA TRP A 267 6.64 21.32 -3.92
C TRP A 267 5.30 20.64 -3.73
N VAL A 268 4.23 21.43 -3.62
CA VAL A 268 2.88 20.90 -3.40
C VAL A 268 2.42 20.07 -4.60
N SER A 269 2.63 20.53 -5.83
CA SER A 269 2.24 19.80 -7.05
C SER A 269 2.93 18.45 -7.18
N VAL A 270 4.25 18.41 -6.95
CA VAL A 270 5.02 17.16 -7.00
C VAL A 270 4.62 16.24 -5.85
N PHE A 271 4.43 16.78 -4.63
CA PHE A 271 4.03 16.00 -3.47
C PHE A 271 2.64 15.36 -3.69
N GLN A 272 1.66 16.14 -4.20
CA GLN A 272 0.31 15.64 -4.48
C GLN A 272 0.24 14.65 -5.65
N SER A 273 1.26 14.54 -6.49
CA SER A 273 1.38 13.47 -7.49
C SER A 273 2.01 12.19 -6.93
N VAL A 274 2.88 12.32 -5.92
CA VAL A 274 3.57 11.18 -5.28
C VAL A 274 2.69 10.51 -4.23
N THR A 275 2.04 11.29 -3.37
CA THR A 275 1.32 10.78 -2.20
C THR A 275 0.13 9.85 -2.51
N PRO A 276 -0.68 10.06 -3.58
CA PRO A 276 -1.79 9.16 -3.89
C PRO A 276 -1.35 7.73 -4.24
N ARG A 277 -0.06 7.54 -4.49
CA ARG A 277 0.52 6.23 -4.74
C ARG A 277 0.81 5.47 -3.44
N THR A 278 -0.24 5.33 -2.63
CA THR A 278 -0.30 4.59 -1.36
C THR A 278 0.48 5.19 -0.19
N ALA A 279 0.72 6.51 -0.16
CA ALA A 279 1.53 7.11 0.89
C ALA A 279 0.72 7.82 1.99
N GLY A 280 -0.34 8.53 1.64
CA GLY A 280 -1.31 9.10 2.59
C GLY A 280 -0.91 10.41 3.27
N PHE A 281 0.33 10.86 3.15
CA PHE A 281 0.73 12.17 3.66
C PHE A 281 0.14 13.30 2.82
N ASN A 282 -0.18 14.42 3.47
CA ASN A 282 -0.80 15.55 2.83
C ASN A 282 -0.06 16.85 3.14
N THR A 283 0.20 17.67 2.10
CA THR A 283 0.83 19.00 2.22
C THR A 283 -0.07 20.14 1.72
N ALA A 284 -1.29 19.81 1.27
CA ALA A 284 -2.28 20.78 0.83
C ALA A 284 -3.67 20.41 1.35
N ASP A 285 -4.58 21.35 1.39
CA ASP A 285 -5.98 21.07 1.67
C ASP A 285 -6.65 20.43 0.45
N LEU A 286 -6.99 19.12 0.59
CA LEU A 286 -7.62 18.35 -0.48
C LEU A 286 -9.09 18.74 -0.72
N THR A 287 -9.73 19.39 0.25
CA THR A 287 -11.12 19.83 0.10
C THR A 287 -11.23 21.06 -0.80
N SER A 288 -10.13 21.80 -0.96
CA SER A 288 -10.04 22.98 -1.84
C SER A 288 -9.80 22.63 -3.30
N LEU A 289 -9.50 21.37 -3.63
CA LEU A 289 -9.26 20.93 -5.01
C LEU A 289 -10.57 20.92 -5.82
N SER A 290 -10.44 21.19 -7.12
CA SER A 290 -11.54 21.02 -8.06
C SER A 290 -12.03 19.57 -8.10
N GLU A 291 -13.26 19.33 -8.54
CA GLU A 291 -13.77 17.96 -8.74
C GLU A 291 -12.90 17.15 -9.70
N VAL A 292 -12.31 17.80 -10.70
CA VAL A 292 -11.36 17.17 -11.63
C VAL A 292 -10.07 16.78 -10.92
N GLY A 293 -9.54 17.64 -10.05
CA GLY A 293 -8.37 17.35 -9.22
C GLY A 293 -8.63 16.19 -8.26
N GLN A 294 -9.78 16.17 -7.59
CA GLN A 294 -10.19 15.07 -6.71
C GLN A 294 -10.33 13.76 -7.50
N MET A 295 -10.95 13.78 -8.69
CA MET A 295 -11.09 12.61 -9.55
C MET A 295 -9.72 12.09 -10.04
N LEU A 296 -8.78 12.99 -10.36
CA LEU A 296 -7.42 12.61 -10.72
C LEU A 296 -6.71 11.91 -9.55
N ILE A 297 -6.88 12.42 -8.33
CA ILE A 297 -6.35 11.75 -7.12
C ILE A 297 -6.98 10.38 -6.94
N ILE A 298 -8.29 10.22 -7.11
CA ILE A 298 -8.98 8.92 -7.07
C ILE A 298 -8.35 7.94 -8.06
N MET A 299 -8.13 8.36 -9.31
CA MET A 299 -7.50 7.52 -10.32
C MET A 299 -6.08 7.10 -9.92
N LEU A 300 -5.30 8.01 -9.35
CA LEU A 300 -3.95 7.71 -8.86
C LEU A 300 -3.97 6.77 -7.66
N MET A 301 -4.93 6.92 -6.73
CA MET A 301 -5.10 6.04 -5.57
C MET A 301 -5.43 4.60 -5.95
N LEU A 302 -6.20 4.39 -7.01
CA LEU A 302 -6.50 3.06 -7.54
C LEU A 302 -5.26 2.39 -8.15
N ILE A 303 -4.26 3.15 -8.62
CA ILE A 303 -3.00 2.64 -9.15
C ILE A 303 -1.93 2.70 -8.06
N GLY A 304 -1.85 1.66 -7.25
CA GLY A 304 -0.93 1.57 -6.12
C GLY A 304 0.56 1.43 -6.49
N GLY A 305 1.33 0.81 -5.60
CA GLY A 305 2.76 0.59 -5.81
C GLY A 305 3.10 -0.61 -6.69
N SER A 306 4.38 -0.97 -6.73
CA SER A 306 4.89 -2.05 -7.55
C SER A 306 4.79 -3.42 -6.84
N PRO A 307 4.82 -4.54 -7.58
CA PRO A 307 4.87 -5.87 -6.95
C PRO A 307 6.07 -6.03 -6.03
N GLY A 308 5.87 -6.66 -4.87
CA GLY A 308 6.93 -6.85 -3.87
C GLY A 308 7.47 -5.54 -3.30
N SER A 309 6.60 -4.56 -3.06
CA SER A 309 6.87 -3.29 -2.40
C SER A 309 6.15 -3.20 -1.05
N THR A 310 6.44 -2.15 -0.29
CA THR A 310 5.71 -1.81 0.93
C THR A 310 4.27 -1.36 0.66
N ALA A 311 4.01 -0.82 -0.53
CA ALA A 311 2.74 -0.29 -0.98
C ALA A 311 1.67 -1.38 -1.23
N GLY A 312 0.41 -1.06 -0.97
CA GLY A 312 -0.74 -1.90 -1.29
C GLY A 312 -1.39 -1.57 -2.65
N GLY A 313 -2.71 -1.69 -2.75
CA GLY A 313 -3.49 -1.36 -3.93
C GLY A 313 -3.21 -2.20 -5.16
N MET A 314 -3.85 -1.85 -6.30
CA MET A 314 -3.59 -2.47 -7.59
C MET A 314 -2.19 -2.11 -8.09
N LYS A 315 -1.41 -3.11 -8.50
CA LYS A 315 0.01 -2.90 -8.82
C LYS A 315 0.21 -2.10 -10.11
N THR A 316 1.25 -1.25 -10.14
CA THR A 316 1.67 -0.49 -11.33
C THR A 316 1.85 -1.36 -12.56
N THR A 317 2.35 -2.59 -12.38
CA THR A 317 2.51 -3.56 -13.46
C THR A 317 1.17 -4.07 -14.00
N THR A 318 0.14 -4.21 -13.16
CA THR A 318 -1.22 -4.58 -13.60
C THR A 318 -1.77 -3.52 -14.55
N PHE A 319 -1.68 -2.25 -14.15
CA PHE A 319 -2.08 -1.13 -15.01
C PHE A 319 -1.28 -1.09 -16.31
N ALA A 320 0.05 -1.23 -16.23
CA ALA A 320 0.93 -1.26 -17.41
C ALA A 320 0.55 -2.36 -18.39
N VAL A 321 0.28 -3.58 -17.90
CA VAL A 321 -0.12 -4.73 -18.74
C VAL A 321 -1.43 -4.45 -19.46
N LEU A 322 -2.44 -3.89 -18.76
CA LEU A 322 -3.73 -3.56 -19.38
C LEU A 322 -3.61 -2.49 -20.46
N VAL A 323 -2.90 -1.40 -20.17
CA VAL A 323 -2.66 -0.33 -21.17
C VAL A 323 -1.89 -0.87 -22.38
N SER A 324 -0.85 -1.65 -22.16
CA SER A 324 -0.09 -2.24 -23.26
C SER A 324 -0.90 -3.25 -24.09
N SER A 325 -1.78 -4.02 -23.43
CA SER A 325 -2.70 -4.94 -24.12
C SER A 325 -3.67 -4.17 -25.00
N ALA A 326 -4.31 -3.11 -24.46
CA ALA A 326 -5.21 -2.25 -25.25
C ALA A 326 -4.48 -1.62 -26.47
N LEU A 327 -3.25 -1.10 -26.25
CA LEU A 327 -2.44 -0.54 -27.34
C LEU A 327 -2.03 -1.60 -28.38
N SER A 328 -1.83 -2.85 -27.98
CA SER A 328 -1.53 -3.96 -28.90
C SER A 328 -2.72 -4.27 -29.80
N VAL A 329 -3.95 -4.28 -29.22
CA VAL A 329 -5.21 -4.46 -29.99
C VAL A 329 -5.40 -3.31 -30.99
N PHE A 330 -5.24 -2.05 -30.55
CA PHE A 330 -5.36 -0.88 -31.45
C PHE A 330 -4.34 -0.91 -32.59
N ARG A 331 -3.15 -1.49 -32.35
CA ARG A 331 -2.10 -1.64 -33.36
C ARG A 331 -2.19 -2.97 -34.14
N LYS A 332 -3.28 -3.73 -33.97
CA LYS A 332 -3.50 -5.05 -34.63
C LYS A 332 -2.32 -6.02 -34.44
N LYS A 333 -1.70 -6.03 -33.26
CA LYS A 333 -0.62 -6.95 -32.92
C LYS A 333 -1.21 -8.18 -32.23
N GLU A 334 -0.76 -9.37 -32.61
CA GLU A 334 -1.21 -10.63 -32.00
C GLU A 334 -0.83 -10.76 -30.53
N HIS A 335 0.29 -10.17 -30.12
CA HIS A 335 0.82 -10.33 -28.77
C HIS A 335 1.21 -9.00 -28.12
N THR A 336 1.02 -8.93 -26.82
CA THR A 336 1.46 -7.80 -26.00
C THR A 336 2.93 -7.91 -25.65
N HIS A 337 3.70 -6.84 -25.83
CA HIS A 337 5.15 -6.83 -25.59
C HIS A 337 5.58 -5.65 -24.73
N PHE A 338 6.63 -5.87 -23.90
CA PHE A 338 7.41 -4.81 -23.27
C PHE A 338 8.90 -5.03 -23.52
N PHE A 339 9.60 -3.99 -23.97
CA PHE A 339 11.05 -4.03 -24.15
C PHE A 339 11.55 -5.26 -24.93
N GLY A 340 10.82 -5.66 -26.00
CA GLY A 340 11.16 -6.79 -26.84
C GLY A 340 10.85 -8.18 -26.24
N ARG A 341 10.05 -8.24 -25.16
CA ARG A 341 9.61 -9.50 -24.53
C ARG A 341 8.09 -9.59 -24.53
N GLN A 342 7.58 -10.76 -24.93
CA GLN A 342 6.15 -11.07 -24.94
C GLN A 342 5.62 -11.32 -23.52
N ILE A 343 4.37 -10.88 -23.28
CA ILE A 343 3.65 -11.15 -22.04
C ILE A 343 2.68 -12.32 -22.28
N PRO A 344 2.66 -13.32 -21.40
CA PRO A 344 1.71 -14.44 -21.51
C PRO A 344 0.25 -13.97 -21.36
N ASP A 345 -0.68 -14.54 -22.14
CA ASP A 345 -2.10 -14.20 -22.10
C ASP A 345 -2.75 -14.43 -20.73
N GLY A 346 -2.29 -15.45 -19.99
CA GLY A 346 -2.70 -15.67 -18.60
C GLY A 346 -2.41 -14.47 -17.69
N THR A 347 -1.32 -13.75 -17.92
CA THR A 347 -0.98 -12.54 -17.15
C THR A 347 -1.94 -11.41 -17.47
N ILE A 348 -2.34 -11.25 -18.74
CA ILE A 348 -3.30 -10.23 -19.16
C ILE A 348 -4.67 -10.52 -18.54
N ARG A 349 -5.12 -11.78 -18.60
CA ARG A 349 -6.38 -12.21 -17.99
C ARG A 349 -6.42 -11.97 -16.48
N ASN A 350 -5.35 -12.30 -15.76
CA ASN A 350 -5.23 -12.02 -14.34
C ASN A 350 -5.25 -10.51 -14.05
N ALA A 351 -4.58 -9.71 -14.87
CA ALA A 351 -4.59 -8.24 -14.73
C ALA A 351 -6.00 -7.67 -14.93
N ALA A 352 -6.74 -8.14 -15.93
CA ALA A 352 -8.12 -7.72 -16.16
C ALA A 352 -9.05 -8.12 -15.00
N THR A 353 -8.90 -9.33 -14.46
CA THR A 353 -9.67 -9.81 -13.30
C THR A 353 -9.42 -8.93 -12.07
N ILE A 354 -8.14 -8.62 -11.78
CA ILE A 354 -7.80 -7.73 -10.66
C ILE A 354 -8.42 -6.35 -10.86
N PHE A 355 -8.29 -5.76 -12.04
CA PHE A 355 -8.82 -4.45 -12.35
C PHE A 355 -10.35 -4.40 -12.16
N LEU A 356 -11.08 -5.34 -12.76
CA LEU A 356 -12.55 -5.42 -12.63
C LEU A 356 -12.97 -5.51 -11.17
N MET A 357 -12.31 -6.37 -10.40
CA MET A 357 -12.59 -6.56 -8.99
C MET A 357 -12.36 -5.30 -8.15
N TYR A 358 -11.24 -4.58 -8.39
CA TYR A 358 -10.97 -3.31 -7.71
C TYR A 358 -12.03 -2.26 -8.04
N ILE A 359 -12.42 -2.12 -9.32
CA ILE A 359 -13.44 -1.16 -9.75
C ILE A 359 -14.80 -1.50 -9.13
N VAL A 360 -15.22 -2.77 -9.13
CA VAL A 360 -16.50 -3.17 -8.54
C VAL A 360 -16.54 -2.87 -7.04
N LEU A 361 -15.49 -3.26 -6.28
CA LEU A 361 -15.45 -3.03 -4.84
C LEU A 361 -15.38 -1.53 -4.49
N PHE A 362 -14.61 -0.76 -5.24
CA PHE A 362 -14.51 0.69 -5.12
C PHE A 362 -15.87 1.36 -5.32
N LEU A 363 -16.57 1.06 -6.44
CA LEU A 363 -17.85 1.67 -6.76
C LEU A 363 -18.96 1.24 -5.81
N VAL A 364 -19.08 -0.07 -5.55
CA VAL A 364 -20.11 -0.60 -4.64
C VAL A 364 -19.92 -0.04 -3.22
N GLY A 365 -18.68 -0.06 -2.72
CA GLY A 365 -18.36 0.52 -1.41
C GLY A 365 -18.74 2.01 -1.33
N GLY A 366 -18.36 2.81 -2.34
CA GLY A 366 -18.68 4.22 -2.40
C GLY A 366 -20.18 4.51 -2.45
N MET A 367 -20.94 3.76 -3.28
CA MET A 367 -22.39 3.89 -3.35
C MET A 367 -23.07 3.55 -2.02
N VAL A 368 -22.64 2.48 -1.34
CA VAL A 368 -23.21 2.11 -0.04
C VAL A 368 -22.90 3.17 1.01
N ILE A 369 -21.65 3.64 1.12
CA ILE A 369 -21.27 4.69 2.08
C ILE A 369 -22.02 5.98 1.79
N SER A 370 -22.08 6.42 0.53
CA SER A 370 -22.85 7.63 0.14
C SER A 370 -24.31 7.54 0.57
N ARG A 371 -24.94 6.37 0.41
CA ARG A 371 -26.34 6.17 0.77
C ARG A 371 -26.58 6.06 2.27
N THR A 372 -25.67 5.41 3.00
CA THR A 372 -25.81 5.19 4.45
C THR A 372 -25.53 6.44 5.28
N GLU A 373 -24.60 7.27 4.81
CA GLU A 373 -24.15 8.49 5.52
C GLU A 373 -24.78 9.77 4.96
N ASP A 374 -25.57 9.67 3.90
CA ASP A 374 -26.20 10.82 3.19
C ASP A 374 -25.18 11.89 2.78
N ILE A 375 -24.04 11.45 2.21
CA ILE A 375 -22.94 12.32 1.75
C ILE A 375 -22.80 12.30 0.23
N PRO A 376 -22.18 13.34 -0.37
CA PRO A 376 -21.92 13.38 -1.81
C PRO A 376 -21.14 12.15 -2.28
N LEU A 377 -21.54 11.57 -3.41
CA LEU A 377 -20.94 10.36 -3.95
C LEU A 377 -19.43 10.53 -4.21
N MET A 378 -18.97 11.70 -4.68
CA MET A 378 -17.56 11.98 -4.92
C MET A 378 -16.74 11.84 -3.63
N THR A 379 -17.24 12.35 -2.50
CA THR A 379 -16.60 12.26 -1.18
C THR A 379 -16.53 10.81 -0.72
N ALA A 380 -17.60 10.03 -0.87
CA ALA A 380 -17.61 8.61 -0.53
C ALA A 380 -16.67 7.79 -1.43
N LEU A 381 -16.61 8.09 -2.73
CA LEU A 381 -15.67 7.46 -3.66
C LEU A 381 -14.22 7.80 -3.33
N PHE A 382 -13.93 9.01 -2.86
CA PHE A 382 -12.59 9.38 -2.42
C PHE A 382 -12.11 8.50 -1.25
N GLU A 383 -12.95 8.31 -0.23
CA GLU A 383 -12.65 7.45 0.92
C GLU A 383 -12.49 5.97 0.52
N THR A 384 -13.38 5.44 -0.32
CA THR A 384 -13.28 4.04 -0.75
C THR A 384 -12.09 3.79 -1.67
N ALA A 385 -11.73 4.75 -2.54
CA ALA A 385 -10.50 4.67 -3.33
C ALA A 385 -9.26 4.67 -2.43
N SER A 386 -9.26 5.52 -1.42
CA SER A 386 -8.20 5.59 -0.41
C SER A 386 -8.08 4.28 0.38
N ALA A 387 -9.20 3.70 0.81
CA ALA A 387 -9.20 2.44 1.56
C ALA A 387 -8.73 1.25 0.70
N ILE A 388 -9.33 1.03 -0.49
CA ILE A 388 -8.95 -0.11 -1.35
C ILE A 388 -7.57 0.05 -1.98
N GLY A 389 -7.17 1.31 -2.27
CA GLY A 389 -5.82 1.67 -2.71
C GLY A 389 -4.79 1.58 -1.59
N THR A 390 -5.23 1.47 -0.33
CA THR A 390 -4.40 1.57 0.89
C THR A 390 -3.55 2.84 0.88
N VAL A 391 -4.18 4.00 0.71
CA VAL A 391 -3.51 5.30 0.50
C VAL A 391 -3.48 6.16 1.74
N GLY A 392 -4.63 6.34 2.41
CA GLY A 392 -4.74 7.14 3.64
C GLY A 392 -5.13 8.61 3.43
N LEU A 393 -5.29 9.07 2.20
CA LEU A 393 -5.83 10.40 1.95
C LEU A 393 -7.34 10.41 2.23
N SER A 394 -7.82 11.48 2.84
CA SER A 394 -9.22 11.69 3.20
C SER A 394 -9.63 13.14 2.94
N LEU A 395 -10.91 13.33 2.64
CA LEU A 395 -11.53 14.66 2.65
C LEU A 395 -12.05 15.06 4.05
N GLY A 396 -11.55 14.38 5.11
CA GLY A 396 -11.85 14.70 6.50
C GLY A 396 -13.15 14.09 7.02
N ILE A 397 -13.75 13.14 6.31
CA ILE A 397 -15.01 12.50 6.72
C ILE A 397 -14.79 11.23 7.56
N THR A 398 -13.63 10.56 7.47
CA THR A 398 -13.36 9.27 8.13
C THR A 398 -13.76 9.24 9.62
N PRO A 399 -13.44 10.26 10.45
CA PRO A 399 -13.81 10.25 11.87
C PRO A 399 -15.31 10.38 12.14
N LYS A 400 -16.08 10.86 11.14
CA LYS A 400 -17.51 11.14 11.28
C LYS A 400 -18.41 10.02 10.75
N LEU A 401 -17.83 9.04 10.11
CA LEU A 401 -18.56 7.91 9.49
C LEU A 401 -19.15 6.99 10.57
N GLY A 402 -20.27 6.36 10.25
CA GLY A 402 -20.93 5.38 11.11
C GLY A 402 -20.27 4.00 11.07
N LEU A 403 -20.80 3.10 11.93
CA LEU A 403 -20.31 1.72 12.10
C LEU A 403 -20.21 0.95 10.76
N VAL A 404 -21.27 1.02 9.93
CA VAL A 404 -21.34 0.27 8.66
C VAL A 404 -20.23 0.72 7.71
N SER A 405 -20.05 2.03 7.58
CA SER A 405 -19.02 2.62 6.73
C SER A 405 -17.61 2.28 7.21
N HIS A 406 -17.34 2.29 8.52
CA HIS A 406 -16.05 1.85 9.06
C HIS A 406 -15.77 0.39 8.77
N ILE A 407 -16.76 -0.52 8.88
CA ILE A 407 -16.59 -1.94 8.54
C ILE A 407 -16.29 -2.12 7.05
N ILE A 408 -16.99 -1.38 6.17
CA ILE A 408 -16.71 -1.41 4.73
C ILE A 408 -15.26 -0.97 4.46
N LEU A 409 -14.82 0.13 5.06
CA LEU A 409 -13.44 0.62 4.89
C LEU A 409 -12.41 -0.38 5.43
N ILE A 410 -12.65 -1.02 6.60
CA ILE A 410 -11.80 -2.10 7.13
C ILE A 410 -11.66 -3.25 6.13
N CYS A 411 -12.77 -3.70 5.55
CA CYS A 411 -12.77 -4.77 4.54
C CYS A 411 -12.00 -4.35 3.28
N LEU A 412 -12.19 -3.12 2.80
CA LEU A 412 -11.50 -2.59 1.62
C LEU A 412 -9.99 -2.45 1.86
N MET A 413 -9.56 -1.93 3.03
CA MET A 413 -8.15 -1.85 3.42
C MET A 413 -7.49 -3.23 3.45
N PHE A 414 -8.15 -4.21 4.07
CA PHE A 414 -7.67 -5.59 4.14
C PHE A 414 -7.53 -6.20 2.76
N PHE A 415 -8.54 -6.01 1.90
CA PHE A 415 -8.55 -6.50 0.53
C PHE A 415 -7.44 -5.86 -0.32
N GLY A 416 -7.28 -4.55 -0.21
CA GLY A 416 -6.23 -3.79 -0.90
C GLY A 416 -4.82 -4.22 -0.51
N ARG A 417 -4.62 -4.60 0.76
CA ARG A 417 -3.30 -5.02 1.28
C ARG A 417 -2.93 -6.46 0.94
N VAL A 418 -3.82 -7.39 1.24
CA VAL A 418 -3.57 -8.83 1.01
C VAL A 418 -3.50 -9.15 -0.49
N GLY A 419 -4.23 -8.37 -1.29
CA GLY A 419 -4.35 -8.56 -2.74
C GLY A 419 -5.51 -9.49 -3.10
N GLY A 420 -6.32 -9.05 -4.05
CA GLY A 420 -7.57 -9.73 -4.38
C GLY A 420 -7.40 -11.15 -4.87
N LEU A 421 -6.41 -11.45 -5.72
CA LEU A 421 -6.15 -12.81 -6.16
C LEU A 421 -5.73 -13.73 -5.00
N THR A 422 -4.96 -13.22 -4.05
CA THR A 422 -4.54 -13.96 -2.86
C THR A 422 -5.75 -14.38 -2.04
N LEU A 423 -6.71 -13.47 -1.81
CA LEU A 423 -7.95 -13.76 -1.08
C LEU A 423 -8.84 -14.75 -1.83
N ILE A 424 -8.99 -14.58 -3.14
CA ILE A 424 -9.77 -15.51 -3.96
C ILE A 424 -9.16 -16.91 -3.94
N PHE A 425 -7.84 -17.04 -4.11
CA PHE A 425 -7.16 -18.35 -4.07
C PHE A 425 -7.11 -18.95 -2.65
N ALA A 426 -7.22 -18.14 -1.61
CA ALA A 426 -7.37 -18.63 -0.24
C ALA A 426 -8.75 -19.26 0.01
N THR A 427 -9.79 -18.78 -0.68
CA THR A 427 -11.19 -19.25 -0.49
C THR A 427 -11.58 -20.36 -1.46
N ILE A 428 -11.05 -20.34 -2.69
CA ILE A 428 -11.37 -21.33 -3.72
C ILE A 428 -10.40 -22.51 -3.60
N SER A 429 -10.96 -23.71 -3.34
CA SER A 429 -10.18 -24.96 -3.38
C SER A 429 -9.77 -25.29 -4.82
N GLU A 430 -8.51 -25.66 -5.04
CA GLU A 430 -8.04 -26.15 -6.35
C GLU A 430 -8.86 -27.38 -6.76
N LYS A 431 -9.80 -27.22 -7.69
CA LYS A 431 -10.36 -28.35 -8.42
C LYS A 431 -9.30 -28.84 -9.41
N LYS A 432 -8.97 -30.13 -9.35
CA LYS A 432 -8.17 -30.78 -10.41
C LYS A 432 -8.82 -30.44 -11.76
N PRO A 433 -8.03 -29.99 -12.75
CA PRO A 433 -8.59 -29.72 -14.06
C PRO A 433 -9.24 -31.00 -14.60
N ASN A 434 -10.54 -30.95 -14.86
CA ASN A 434 -11.23 -32.01 -15.57
C ASN A 434 -10.58 -32.12 -16.96
N GLY A 435 -10.17 -33.30 -17.38
CA GLY A 435 -9.49 -33.53 -18.67
C GLY A 435 -10.36 -33.24 -19.90
N SER A 436 -11.64 -32.95 -19.74
CA SER A 436 -12.55 -32.55 -20.83
C SER A 436 -12.61 -31.01 -20.96
N LYS A 437 -12.48 -30.54 -22.18
CA LYS A 437 -12.71 -29.12 -22.54
C LYS A 437 -14.12 -28.99 -23.10
N TYR A 438 -14.80 -27.89 -22.77
CA TYR A 438 -16.05 -27.53 -23.41
C TYR A 438 -15.84 -27.18 -24.88
N PRO A 439 -16.80 -27.43 -25.80
CA PRO A 439 -16.77 -26.90 -27.17
C PRO A 439 -16.58 -25.37 -27.15
N GLN A 440 -15.82 -24.88 -28.13
CA GLN A 440 -15.61 -23.43 -28.28
C GLN A 440 -16.72 -22.85 -29.15
N GLU A 441 -17.32 -21.77 -28.68
CA GLU A 441 -18.29 -20.97 -29.44
C GLU A 441 -17.86 -19.49 -29.37
N ASN A 442 -18.02 -18.78 -30.49
CA ASN A 442 -17.62 -17.39 -30.58
C ASN A 442 -18.71 -16.46 -30.06
N ILE A 443 -18.34 -15.54 -29.16
CA ILE A 443 -19.18 -14.43 -28.70
C ILE A 443 -18.58 -13.16 -29.28
N THR A 444 -19.43 -12.36 -29.91
CA THR A 444 -19.03 -11.05 -30.44
C THR A 444 -18.84 -10.07 -29.27
N VAL A 445 -17.67 -9.48 -29.19
CA VAL A 445 -17.35 -8.38 -28.28
C VAL A 445 -17.13 -7.13 -29.12
N GLY A 446 -17.88 -6.07 -28.89
CA GLY A 446 -18.06 -4.80 -29.56
C GLY A 446 -17.07 -4.31 -30.56
#